data_5edf3e3795569fbc569b4972c433480c
#
_entry.id   5edf3e3795569fbc569b4972c433480c
#
_cell.length_a   1.000
_cell.length_b   1.000
_cell.length_c   1.000
_cell.angle_alpha   90.00
_cell.angle_beta   90.00
_cell.angle_gamma   90.00
#
_symmetry.space_group_name_H-M   'P 1'
#
loop_
_entity.id
_entity.type
_entity.pdbx_description
1 polymer ?
#
loop_
_entity_poly.entity_id
_entity_poly.type
_entity_poly.pdbx_seq_one_letter_code
_entity_poly.pdbx_strand_id
1 'polypeptide(L)'
;MSNPIASVSSGKLRGSMTPDGGAVFKGIPFAQAPTGNLSWHAPLPPKAWSGVRDATAFGPACAQGGSKGVNSSEDCLYLNVWMPKWPMKAPAAVMVWIYGGGNFAGAASDPTFDGESLARHGVVLVTLNYRLGVFGFLALPELSRESPHRVSGNYGLLDQIRALQWVHDNIARFGGDPANVTIFGESSGSLDINVLMASSLSNGLYRRVIGESGPVVDPPPLSEAERKGEALAAKLNMSSGSVLDKMRALSSDELEKAAGQGLAFVGPTLGVNVDGWLFPESPMEAFAEGREQHVDLMLGTNSQELQRPFFPMSGDFRELIAKQYGTLSDRALALYGLSGTMEPKPDPEFGPVLAQWATDSQFRCGSVAELVWHAAAHNTAYQFQFSRAAPGREELGAPHGTEVAYVFGTLGPRRHNATDKMISMEMQDYWTNFAKTGDPNGGTLPKWPKFDPETRDYLDLTSAGPIAKEGLRRQVCDLYIEKLERQLSPSPGIAQLPKKAPFVATGSSQSGKAQKPNRN
;
A
#
# COMPACT_ATOMS: atom_id res chain seq x y z
N MET A 1 -20.72 -7.43 30.60
CA MET A 1 -20.08 -6.09 30.45
C MET A 1 -20.89 -5.30 29.43
N SER A 2 -21.07 -3.99 29.64
CA SER A 2 -21.77 -3.13 28.67
C SER A 2 -20.91 -2.97 27.42
N ASN A 3 -21.57 -2.87 26.26
CA ASN A 3 -20.87 -2.62 24.98
C ASN A 3 -20.06 -1.30 25.05
N PRO A 4 -18.86 -1.26 24.47
CA PRO A 4 -18.02 -0.07 24.45
C PRO A 4 -18.67 1.05 23.62
N ILE A 5 -18.57 2.30 24.09
CA ILE A 5 -19.06 3.50 23.39
C ILE A 5 -17.89 4.46 23.18
N ALA A 6 -17.59 4.78 21.92
CA ALA A 6 -16.62 5.81 21.54
C ALA A 6 -17.32 7.04 20.95
N SER A 7 -16.77 8.24 21.22
CA SER A 7 -17.28 9.49 20.63
C SER A 7 -16.25 10.03 19.63
N VAL A 8 -16.60 10.02 18.37
CA VAL A 8 -15.79 10.57 17.27
C VAL A 8 -16.35 11.92 16.79
N SER A 9 -15.60 12.62 15.95
CA SER A 9 -16.00 13.93 15.42
C SER A 9 -17.40 13.95 14.78
N SER A 10 -17.82 12.83 14.18
CA SER A 10 -19.11 12.72 13.47
C SER A 10 -20.27 12.21 14.35
N GLY A 11 -20.02 11.69 15.57
CA GLY A 11 -21.07 11.17 16.46
C GLY A 11 -20.59 10.10 17.43
N LYS A 12 -21.51 9.30 17.98
CA LYS A 12 -21.18 8.20 18.91
C LYS A 12 -21.30 6.85 18.21
N LEU A 13 -20.40 5.93 18.60
CA LEU A 13 -20.31 4.57 18.06
C LEU A 13 -20.45 3.57 19.19
N ARG A 14 -21.14 2.45 18.95
CA ARG A 14 -21.20 1.30 19.86
C ARG A 14 -20.48 0.12 19.19
N GLY A 15 -19.40 -0.35 19.81
CA GLY A 15 -18.64 -1.50 19.38
C GLY A 15 -18.98 -2.78 20.16
N SER A 16 -18.10 -3.78 20.05
CA SER A 16 -18.16 -5.06 20.76
C SER A 16 -16.92 -5.25 21.63
N MET A 17 -17.08 -5.94 22.76
CA MET A 17 -15.95 -6.41 23.56
C MET A 17 -15.34 -7.65 22.93
N THR A 18 -14.00 -7.79 22.96
CA THR A 18 -13.32 -9.04 22.65
C THR A 18 -13.20 -9.93 23.88
N PRO A 19 -13.01 -11.25 23.73
CA PRO A 19 -12.90 -12.18 24.88
C PRO A 19 -11.80 -11.79 25.87
N ASP A 20 -10.69 -11.22 25.38
CA ASP A 20 -9.51 -10.84 26.19
C ASP A 20 -9.64 -9.47 26.86
N GLY A 21 -10.82 -8.84 26.81
CA GLY A 21 -11.11 -7.53 27.41
C GLY A 21 -10.61 -6.34 26.59
N GLY A 22 -10.32 -6.56 25.32
CA GLY A 22 -10.20 -5.54 24.29
C GLY A 22 -11.57 -5.10 23.76
N ALA A 23 -11.57 -4.31 22.73
CA ALA A 23 -12.78 -3.93 22.01
C ALA A 23 -12.55 -3.81 20.51
N VAL A 24 -13.64 -3.93 19.75
CA VAL A 24 -13.62 -3.73 18.30
C VAL A 24 -14.81 -2.88 17.86
N PHE A 25 -14.55 -1.94 16.96
CA PHE A 25 -15.56 -1.14 16.28
C PHE A 25 -15.41 -1.37 14.79
N LYS A 26 -16.49 -1.79 14.13
CA LYS A 26 -16.51 -2.18 12.70
C LYS A 26 -17.48 -1.30 11.91
N GLY A 27 -17.21 -1.06 10.63
CA GLY A 27 -18.10 -0.31 9.75
C GLY A 27 -18.25 1.17 10.14
N ILE A 28 -17.16 1.80 10.56
CA ILE A 28 -17.11 3.24 10.88
C ILE A 28 -16.97 4.04 9.59
N PRO A 29 -17.90 4.94 9.23
CA PRO A 29 -17.73 5.76 8.04
C PRO A 29 -16.64 6.82 8.27
N PHE A 30 -15.62 6.85 7.41
CA PHE A 30 -14.58 7.87 7.43
C PHE A 30 -14.77 8.94 6.34
N ALA A 31 -15.66 8.66 5.39
CA ALA A 31 -16.06 9.59 4.32
C ALA A 31 -17.55 9.45 4.00
N GLN A 32 -18.09 10.37 3.21
CA GLN A 32 -19.42 10.21 2.61
C GLN A 32 -19.39 9.13 1.53
N ALA A 33 -20.54 8.46 1.30
CA ALA A 33 -20.69 7.50 0.22
C ALA A 33 -20.34 8.14 -1.14
N PRO A 34 -19.39 7.61 -1.90
CA PRO A 34 -18.97 8.17 -3.19
C PRO A 34 -19.88 7.73 -4.34
N THR A 35 -21.18 8.00 -4.20
CA THR A 35 -22.25 7.54 -5.11
C THR A 35 -22.91 8.70 -5.85
N GLY A 36 -23.49 8.44 -7.02
CA GLY A 36 -24.20 9.43 -7.82
C GLY A 36 -23.28 10.59 -8.20
N ASN A 37 -23.64 11.82 -7.82
CA ASN A 37 -22.83 13.00 -8.12
C ASN A 37 -21.48 13.04 -7.38
N LEU A 38 -21.27 12.18 -6.38
CA LEU A 38 -19.97 12.04 -5.70
C LEU A 38 -19.10 10.94 -6.30
N SER A 39 -19.60 10.17 -7.28
CA SER A 39 -18.79 9.22 -8.02
C SER A 39 -17.64 9.94 -8.74
N TRP A 40 -16.42 9.42 -8.59
CA TRP A 40 -15.19 10.03 -9.13
C TRP A 40 -14.91 11.46 -8.64
N HIS A 41 -15.23 11.72 -7.37
CA HIS A 41 -14.81 12.92 -6.65
C HIS A 41 -13.84 12.55 -5.52
N ALA A 42 -13.02 13.52 -5.09
CA ALA A 42 -12.25 13.39 -3.85
C ALA A 42 -13.20 13.12 -2.66
N PRO A 43 -12.82 12.25 -1.70
CA PRO A 43 -13.70 11.88 -0.61
C PRO A 43 -13.99 13.07 0.30
N LEU A 44 -15.28 13.24 0.64
CA LEU A 44 -15.73 14.26 1.58
C LEU A 44 -15.81 13.70 3.01
N PRO A 45 -15.60 14.51 4.06
CA PRO A 45 -15.79 14.08 5.44
C PRO A 45 -17.17 13.45 5.67
N PRO A 46 -17.30 12.46 6.58
CA PRO A 46 -18.58 11.82 6.85
C PRO A 46 -19.58 12.82 7.43
N LYS A 47 -20.86 12.65 7.11
CA LYS A 47 -21.93 13.46 7.71
C LYS A 47 -22.06 13.11 9.20
N ALA A 48 -22.26 14.13 10.02
CA ALA A 48 -22.57 13.92 11.44
C ALA A 48 -23.91 13.19 11.62
N TRP A 49 -24.00 12.37 12.66
CA TRP A 49 -25.23 11.66 13.03
C TRP A 49 -25.60 11.92 14.49
N SER A 50 -26.91 11.83 14.77
CA SER A 50 -27.46 11.88 16.13
C SER A 50 -27.55 10.47 16.74
N GLY A 51 -27.56 10.40 18.06
CA GLY A 51 -27.67 9.12 18.78
C GLY A 51 -26.37 8.30 18.75
N VAL A 52 -26.51 6.98 18.93
CA VAL A 52 -25.42 6.03 18.92
C VAL A 52 -25.56 5.12 17.70
N ARG A 53 -24.60 5.19 16.79
CA ARG A 53 -24.51 4.31 15.61
C ARG A 53 -23.96 2.97 16.02
N ASP A 54 -24.54 1.89 15.51
CA ASP A 54 -24.01 0.55 15.68
C ASP A 54 -22.74 0.35 14.83
N ALA A 55 -21.67 -0.09 15.46
CA ALA A 55 -20.37 -0.38 14.87
C ALA A 55 -19.91 -1.79 15.26
N THR A 56 -20.82 -2.76 15.22
CA THR A 56 -20.56 -4.17 15.56
C THR A 56 -20.38 -5.06 14.34
N ALA A 57 -20.72 -4.58 13.14
CA ALA A 57 -20.59 -5.29 11.88
C ALA A 57 -19.74 -4.52 10.87
N PHE A 58 -19.02 -5.23 10.01
CA PHE A 58 -18.28 -4.63 8.91
C PHE A 58 -19.23 -3.90 7.94
N GLY A 59 -18.76 -2.78 7.38
CA GLY A 59 -19.36 -2.19 6.19
C GLY A 59 -19.15 -3.07 4.94
N PRO A 60 -19.88 -2.81 3.85
CA PRO A 60 -19.66 -3.52 2.59
C PRO A 60 -18.25 -3.28 2.05
N ALA A 61 -17.71 -4.25 1.31
CA ALA A 61 -16.53 -4.07 0.48
C ALA A 61 -16.79 -3.02 -0.61
N CYS A 62 -15.75 -2.40 -1.15
CA CYS A 62 -15.91 -1.53 -2.31
C CYS A 62 -16.32 -2.33 -3.55
N ALA A 63 -17.10 -1.71 -4.42
CA ALA A 63 -17.53 -2.28 -5.69
C ALA A 63 -16.32 -2.82 -6.46
N GLN A 64 -16.39 -4.09 -6.86
CA GLN A 64 -15.30 -4.85 -7.47
C GLN A 64 -15.82 -6.05 -8.25
N GLY A 65 -15.24 -6.33 -9.41
CA GLY A 65 -15.66 -7.42 -10.28
C GLY A 65 -15.22 -8.80 -9.79
N GLY A 66 -16.02 -9.83 -10.12
CA GLY A 66 -15.63 -11.24 -9.96
C GLY A 66 -15.77 -11.85 -8.58
N SER A 67 -16.18 -11.10 -7.58
CA SER A 67 -16.31 -11.56 -6.19
C SER A 67 -17.70 -12.14 -5.92
N LYS A 68 -18.01 -13.32 -6.47
CA LYS A 68 -19.26 -14.01 -6.13
C LYS A 68 -19.33 -14.24 -4.62
N GLY A 69 -20.33 -13.64 -3.97
CA GLY A 69 -20.60 -13.81 -2.54
C GLY A 69 -19.98 -12.76 -1.62
N VAL A 70 -19.21 -11.80 -2.14
CA VAL A 70 -18.78 -10.62 -1.38
C VAL A 70 -19.89 -9.58 -1.40
N ASN A 71 -20.32 -9.13 -0.22
CA ASN A 71 -21.25 -8.00 -0.09
C ASN A 71 -20.48 -6.71 -0.45
N SER A 72 -20.59 -6.25 -1.70
CA SER A 72 -19.90 -5.07 -2.21
C SER A 72 -20.88 -3.95 -2.57
N SER A 73 -20.42 -2.71 -2.48
CA SER A 73 -21.21 -1.50 -2.76
C SER A 73 -20.28 -0.35 -3.13
N GLU A 74 -20.76 0.64 -3.85
CA GLU A 74 -20.07 1.93 -3.96
C GLU A 74 -20.08 2.70 -2.63
N ASP A 75 -21.11 2.53 -1.78
CA ASP A 75 -21.10 3.02 -0.39
C ASP A 75 -20.22 2.09 0.47
N CYS A 76 -18.90 2.30 0.43
CA CYS A 76 -17.91 1.39 0.99
C CYS A 76 -16.82 2.04 1.85
N LEU A 77 -16.80 3.36 1.99
CA LEU A 77 -15.73 4.09 2.66
C LEU A 77 -15.84 3.98 4.19
N TYR A 78 -15.58 2.77 4.67
CA TYR A 78 -15.63 2.38 6.07
C TYR A 78 -14.28 1.87 6.55
N LEU A 79 -14.00 2.07 7.85
CA LEU A 79 -12.85 1.51 8.54
C LEU A 79 -13.28 0.75 9.79
N ASN A 80 -12.34 -0.02 10.35
CA ASN A 80 -12.53 -0.83 11.55
C ASN A 80 -11.37 -0.56 12.51
N VAL A 81 -11.63 -0.63 13.83
CA VAL A 81 -10.62 -0.35 14.87
C VAL A 81 -10.65 -1.45 15.93
N TRP A 82 -9.51 -2.10 16.15
CA TRP A 82 -9.30 -3.06 17.26
C TRP A 82 -8.37 -2.46 18.31
N MET A 83 -8.70 -2.70 19.57
CA MET A 83 -7.95 -2.21 20.72
C MET A 83 -7.58 -3.36 21.66
N PRO A 84 -6.35 -3.35 22.24
CA PRO A 84 -5.90 -4.41 23.13
C PRO A 84 -6.69 -4.47 24.45
N LYS A 85 -7.21 -3.34 24.92
CA LYS A 85 -7.99 -3.19 26.16
C LYS A 85 -9.04 -2.09 25.99
N TRP A 86 -10.12 -2.20 26.77
CA TRP A 86 -11.13 -1.16 26.84
C TRP A 86 -11.56 -0.87 28.29
N PRO A 87 -11.57 0.40 28.75
CA PRO A 87 -10.91 1.53 28.08
C PRO A 87 -9.38 1.43 28.18
N MET A 88 -8.69 2.10 27.27
CA MET A 88 -7.23 2.22 27.31
C MET A 88 -6.81 3.15 28.46
N LYS A 89 -5.73 2.78 29.19
CA LYS A 89 -5.16 3.58 30.28
C LYS A 89 -4.07 4.56 29.83
N ALA A 90 -3.40 4.23 28.73
CA ALA A 90 -2.36 5.05 28.11
C ALA A 90 -2.47 4.95 26.59
N PRO A 91 -2.04 5.97 25.83
CA PRO A 91 -2.00 5.91 24.37
C PRO A 91 -1.10 4.77 23.86
N ALA A 92 -1.55 4.05 22.83
CA ALA A 92 -0.81 2.99 22.18
C ALA A 92 -0.43 3.40 20.74
N ALA A 93 0.65 2.83 20.21
CA ALA A 93 0.98 2.95 18.79
C ALA A 93 -0.19 2.45 17.95
N VAL A 94 -0.38 3.09 16.78
CA VAL A 94 -1.45 2.78 15.83
C VAL A 94 -0.85 2.14 14.60
N MET A 95 -1.42 1.05 14.14
CA MET A 95 -1.10 0.41 12.88
C MET A 95 -2.30 0.49 11.94
N VAL A 96 -2.11 0.99 10.71
CA VAL A 96 -3.18 1.17 9.72
C VAL A 96 -2.89 0.29 8.52
N TRP A 97 -3.76 -0.70 8.29
CA TRP A 97 -3.63 -1.68 7.21
C TRP A 97 -4.27 -1.19 5.91
N ILE A 98 -3.50 -1.26 4.83
CA ILE A 98 -3.95 -1.04 3.45
C ILE A 98 -3.77 -2.35 2.69
N TYR A 99 -4.87 -3.00 2.36
CA TYR A 99 -4.85 -4.31 1.71
C TYR A 99 -4.41 -4.23 0.25
N GLY A 100 -3.87 -5.34 -0.27
CA GLY A 100 -3.54 -5.53 -1.66
C GLY A 100 -4.70 -5.99 -2.54
N GLY A 101 -4.37 -6.61 -3.66
CA GLY A 101 -5.35 -7.06 -4.66
C GLY A 101 -5.31 -6.25 -5.94
N GLY A 102 -4.16 -5.65 -6.27
CA GLY A 102 -3.92 -4.93 -7.53
C GLY A 102 -4.72 -3.64 -7.69
N ASN A 103 -5.26 -3.08 -6.62
CA ASN A 103 -6.18 -1.93 -6.64
C ASN A 103 -7.50 -2.19 -7.39
N PHE A 104 -7.86 -3.45 -7.62
CA PHE A 104 -9.15 -3.81 -8.25
C PHE A 104 -9.99 -4.81 -7.42
N ALA A 105 -9.42 -5.43 -6.41
CA ALA A 105 -10.10 -6.36 -5.51
C ALA A 105 -9.57 -6.24 -4.08
N GLY A 106 -10.34 -6.73 -3.10
CA GLY A 106 -9.98 -6.76 -1.69
C GLY A 106 -11.03 -6.12 -0.80
N ALA A 107 -10.91 -6.34 0.50
CA ALA A 107 -11.79 -5.74 1.50
C ALA A 107 -11.15 -5.73 2.88
N ALA A 108 -11.34 -4.66 3.65
CA ALA A 108 -10.92 -4.56 5.04
C ALA A 108 -11.64 -5.56 5.98
N SER A 109 -12.65 -6.24 5.48
CA SER A 109 -13.42 -7.27 6.17
C SER A 109 -12.95 -8.70 5.87
N ASP A 110 -11.88 -8.88 5.08
CA ASP A 110 -11.31 -10.21 4.85
C ASP A 110 -10.88 -10.83 6.19
N PRO A 111 -11.27 -12.08 6.49
CA PRO A 111 -10.90 -12.76 7.73
C PRO A 111 -9.39 -12.85 7.98
N THR A 112 -8.56 -12.79 6.95
CA THR A 112 -7.10 -12.74 7.08
C THR A 112 -6.64 -11.50 7.82
N PHE A 113 -7.38 -10.40 7.72
CA PHE A 113 -7.07 -9.11 8.32
C PHE A 113 -7.76 -8.87 9.68
N ASP A 114 -8.22 -9.93 10.36
CA ASP A 114 -8.75 -9.80 11.72
C ASP A 114 -7.67 -9.28 12.67
N GLY A 115 -7.93 -8.11 13.24
CA GLY A 115 -6.93 -7.36 14.01
C GLY A 115 -6.75 -7.80 15.46
N GLU A 116 -7.50 -8.80 15.93
CA GLU A 116 -7.49 -9.16 17.35
C GLU A 116 -6.12 -9.65 17.83
N SER A 117 -5.41 -10.43 17.00
CA SER A 117 -4.09 -10.96 17.36
C SER A 117 -3.05 -9.84 17.47
N LEU A 118 -2.93 -8.97 16.46
CA LEU A 118 -2.02 -7.82 16.51
C LEU A 118 -2.34 -6.87 17.65
N ALA A 119 -3.62 -6.60 17.91
CA ALA A 119 -4.03 -5.76 19.03
C ALA A 119 -3.54 -6.32 20.37
N ARG A 120 -3.54 -7.66 20.58
CA ARG A 120 -3.00 -8.28 21.79
C ARG A 120 -1.53 -7.95 22.05
N HIS A 121 -0.75 -7.64 21.03
CA HIS A 121 0.64 -7.14 21.16
C HIS A 121 0.71 -5.66 21.59
N GLY A 122 -0.40 -5.03 21.96
CA GLY A 122 -0.43 -3.70 22.59
C GLY A 122 -0.45 -2.53 21.62
N VAL A 123 -0.97 -2.72 20.42
CA VAL A 123 -1.20 -1.68 19.42
C VAL A 123 -2.71 -1.49 19.18
N VAL A 124 -3.10 -0.32 18.70
CA VAL A 124 -4.42 -0.09 18.11
C VAL A 124 -4.31 -0.38 16.61
N LEU A 125 -5.10 -1.34 16.13
CA LEU A 125 -5.10 -1.68 14.70
C LEU A 125 -6.31 -1.05 14.01
N VAL A 126 -6.07 -0.52 12.80
CA VAL A 126 -7.10 0.01 11.91
C VAL A 126 -7.01 -0.72 10.56
N THR A 127 -8.13 -1.18 10.01
CA THR A 127 -8.24 -1.60 8.61
C THR A 127 -9.24 -0.71 7.90
N LEU A 128 -9.04 -0.43 6.62
CA LEU A 128 -9.87 0.50 5.86
C LEU A 128 -10.19 -0.02 4.46
N ASN A 129 -11.36 0.33 3.95
CA ASN A 129 -11.69 0.19 2.54
C ASN A 129 -11.29 1.45 1.76
N TYR A 130 -10.98 1.28 0.48
CA TYR A 130 -10.76 2.36 -0.48
C TYR A 130 -11.33 1.96 -1.84
N ARG A 131 -11.73 2.94 -2.66
CA ARG A 131 -12.30 2.65 -3.98
C ARG A 131 -11.32 1.93 -4.88
N LEU A 132 -11.83 0.97 -5.63
CA LEU A 132 -11.07 0.04 -6.44
C LEU A 132 -11.39 0.19 -7.93
N GLY A 133 -10.51 -0.31 -8.79
CA GLY A 133 -10.72 -0.41 -10.22
C GLY A 133 -11.22 0.88 -10.87
N VAL A 134 -12.28 0.79 -11.65
CA VAL A 134 -12.88 1.93 -12.35
C VAL A 134 -13.42 2.99 -11.40
N PHE A 135 -13.85 2.63 -10.19
CA PHE A 135 -14.38 3.58 -9.21
C PHE A 135 -13.29 4.37 -8.50
N GLY A 136 -12.11 3.78 -8.32
CA GLY A 136 -10.97 4.38 -7.63
C GLY A 136 -9.94 5.05 -8.56
N PHE A 137 -9.85 4.60 -9.81
CA PHE A 137 -8.69 4.94 -10.65
C PHE A 137 -9.05 5.37 -12.09
N LEU A 138 -10.30 5.66 -12.39
CA LEU A 138 -10.70 6.22 -13.68
C LEU A 138 -10.23 7.66 -13.84
N ALA A 139 -9.38 7.93 -14.81
CA ALA A 139 -9.05 9.28 -15.26
C ALA A 139 -9.78 9.60 -16.57
N LEU A 140 -10.33 10.81 -16.68
CA LEU A 140 -10.97 11.34 -17.89
C LEU A 140 -10.76 12.85 -17.98
N PRO A 141 -10.61 13.43 -19.19
CA PRO A 141 -10.52 14.89 -19.34
C PRO A 141 -11.73 15.62 -18.75
N GLU A 142 -12.94 15.03 -18.81
CA GLU A 142 -14.15 15.55 -18.20
C GLU A 142 -14.05 15.62 -16.67
N LEU A 143 -13.58 14.54 -16.02
CA LEU A 143 -13.36 14.47 -14.58
C LEU A 143 -12.28 15.47 -14.14
N SER A 144 -11.20 15.59 -14.91
CA SER A 144 -10.17 16.59 -14.64
C SER A 144 -10.71 18.02 -14.76
N ARG A 145 -11.65 18.29 -15.67
CA ARG A 145 -12.32 19.60 -15.78
C ARG A 145 -13.25 19.90 -14.60
N GLU A 146 -13.96 18.89 -14.05
CA GLU A 146 -14.80 19.04 -12.86
C GLU A 146 -13.97 19.25 -11.58
N SER A 147 -12.76 18.68 -11.53
CA SER A 147 -11.89 18.75 -10.36
C SER A 147 -11.36 20.18 -10.14
N PRO A 148 -11.40 20.70 -8.90
CA PRO A 148 -10.79 22.00 -8.56
C PRO A 148 -9.28 22.04 -8.79
N HIS A 149 -8.64 20.86 -8.78
CA HIS A 149 -7.20 20.70 -9.00
C HIS A 149 -6.84 20.36 -10.45
N ARG A 150 -7.84 20.20 -11.33
CA ARG A 150 -7.67 19.83 -12.75
C ARG A 150 -7.03 18.46 -12.96
N VAL A 151 -7.29 17.51 -12.06
CA VAL A 151 -6.76 16.15 -12.08
C VAL A 151 -7.86 15.10 -11.86
N SER A 152 -7.59 13.85 -12.25
CA SER A 152 -8.47 12.71 -12.03
C SER A 152 -7.69 11.40 -11.93
N GLY A 153 -8.32 10.33 -11.45
CA GLY A 153 -7.78 8.96 -11.50
C GLY A 153 -7.18 8.42 -10.21
N ASN A 154 -6.90 9.23 -9.21
CA ASN A 154 -6.25 8.78 -7.96
C ASN A 154 -7.22 8.73 -6.76
N TYR A 155 -8.51 8.47 -6.99
CA TYR A 155 -9.53 8.57 -5.93
C TYR A 155 -9.33 7.52 -4.82
N GLY A 156 -8.86 6.31 -5.15
CA GLY A 156 -8.54 5.28 -4.18
C GLY A 156 -7.44 5.71 -3.20
N LEU A 157 -6.39 6.38 -3.70
CA LEU A 157 -5.33 6.94 -2.85
C LEU A 157 -5.83 8.12 -2.00
N LEU A 158 -6.71 8.96 -2.56
CA LEU A 158 -7.34 10.04 -1.80
C LEU A 158 -8.25 9.49 -0.69
N ASP A 159 -8.89 8.34 -0.90
CA ASP A 159 -9.66 7.64 0.14
C ASP A 159 -8.76 7.17 1.29
N GLN A 160 -7.58 6.62 0.96
CA GLN A 160 -6.57 6.21 1.95
C GLN A 160 -6.08 7.42 2.76
N ILE A 161 -5.74 8.54 2.10
CA ILE A 161 -5.38 9.79 2.78
C ILE A 161 -6.53 10.28 3.67
N ARG A 162 -7.77 10.23 3.20
CA ARG A 162 -8.94 10.63 4.00
C ARG A 162 -9.13 9.77 5.24
N ALA A 163 -8.90 8.45 5.11
CA ALA A 163 -8.92 7.55 6.25
C ALA A 163 -7.80 7.85 7.26
N LEU A 164 -6.59 8.17 6.79
CA LEU A 164 -5.47 8.58 7.65
C LEU A 164 -5.77 9.91 8.37
N GLN A 165 -6.40 10.87 7.71
CA GLN A 165 -6.90 12.11 8.34
C GLN A 165 -7.94 11.79 9.42
N TRP A 166 -8.86 10.84 9.15
CA TRP A 166 -9.82 10.38 10.14
C TRP A 166 -9.12 9.74 11.35
N VAL A 167 -8.10 8.92 11.12
CA VAL A 167 -7.26 8.33 12.18
C VAL A 167 -6.61 9.43 13.01
N HIS A 168 -5.95 10.39 12.38
CA HIS A 168 -5.34 11.55 13.05
C HIS A 168 -6.34 12.28 13.96
N ASP A 169 -7.55 12.52 13.49
CA ASP A 169 -8.56 13.31 14.20
C ASP A 169 -9.27 12.54 15.34
N ASN A 170 -9.36 11.19 15.23
CA ASN A 170 -10.28 10.42 16.07
C ASN A 170 -9.63 9.28 16.87
N ILE A 171 -8.44 8.79 16.48
CA ILE A 171 -7.90 7.53 17.05
C ILE A 171 -7.60 7.63 18.54
N ALA A 172 -7.36 8.82 19.06
CA ALA A 172 -7.19 9.06 20.51
C ALA A 172 -8.44 8.67 21.31
N ARG A 173 -9.64 8.68 20.69
CA ARG A 173 -10.89 8.22 21.32
C ARG A 173 -10.96 6.71 21.51
N PHE A 174 -10.09 6.00 20.82
CA PHE A 174 -9.90 4.56 20.90
C PHE A 174 -8.62 4.18 21.66
N GLY A 175 -7.93 5.18 22.23
CA GLY A 175 -6.69 4.97 22.97
C GLY A 175 -5.45 4.82 22.09
N GLY A 176 -5.52 5.15 20.80
CA GLY A 176 -4.36 5.26 19.92
C GLY A 176 -3.67 6.61 20.05
N ASP A 177 -2.37 6.65 19.77
CA ASP A 177 -1.57 7.88 19.69
C ASP A 177 -1.52 8.37 18.23
N PRO A 178 -2.19 9.50 17.88
CA PRO A 178 -2.17 10.03 16.53
C PRO A 178 -0.78 10.50 16.06
N ALA A 179 0.16 10.73 16.99
CA ALA A 179 1.54 11.07 16.66
C ALA A 179 2.44 9.84 16.47
N ASN A 180 1.92 8.62 16.70
CA ASN A 180 2.66 7.36 16.56
C ASN A 180 1.90 6.37 15.67
N VAL A 181 1.68 6.76 14.42
CA VAL A 181 0.98 5.98 13.40
C VAL A 181 1.98 5.31 12.47
N THR A 182 1.82 4.02 12.25
CA THR A 182 2.51 3.22 11.23
C THR A 182 1.49 2.78 10.19
N ILE A 183 1.70 3.10 8.93
CA ILE A 183 0.93 2.51 7.84
C ILE A 183 1.63 1.24 7.36
N PHE A 184 0.86 0.20 7.06
CA PHE A 184 1.43 -1.03 6.53
C PHE A 184 0.48 -1.67 5.51
N GLY A 185 1.07 -2.39 4.54
CA GLY A 185 0.29 -2.97 3.46
C GLY A 185 1.07 -4.00 2.67
N GLU A 186 0.34 -4.82 1.95
CA GLU A 186 0.90 -5.88 1.09
C GLU A 186 0.52 -5.65 -0.37
N SER A 187 1.39 -6.11 -1.31
CA SER A 187 1.12 -6.06 -2.75
C SER A 187 0.79 -4.62 -3.21
N SER A 188 -0.37 -4.42 -3.86
CA SER A 188 -0.80 -3.06 -4.22
C SER A 188 -0.99 -2.14 -3.02
N GLY A 189 -1.33 -2.64 -1.84
CA GLY A 189 -1.37 -1.84 -0.62
C GLY A 189 0.02 -1.33 -0.23
N SER A 190 1.06 -2.15 -0.38
CA SER A 190 2.45 -1.73 -0.22
C SER A 190 2.86 -0.70 -1.27
N LEU A 191 2.51 -0.92 -2.55
CA LEU A 191 2.74 0.06 -3.61
C LEU A 191 2.09 1.40 -3.31
N ASP A 192 0.83 1.39 -2.86
CA ASP A 192 0.08 2.60 -2.53
C ASP A 192 0.74 3.39 -1.40
N ILE A 193 1.13 2.74 -0.30
CA ILE A 193 1.79 3.43 0.81
C ILE A 193 3.16 3.99 0.42
N ASN A 194 3.92 3.29 -0.43
CA ASN A 194 5.22 3.75 -0.90
C ASN A 194 5.06 4.98 -1.82
N VAL A 195 4.11 4.97 -2.76
CA VAL A 195 3.87 6.17 -3.56
C VAL A 195 3.31 7.34 -2.73
N LEU A 196 2.54 7.06 -1.66
CA LEU A 196 2.08 8.10 -0.73
C LEU A 196 3.23 8.78 0.00
N MET A 197 4.39 8.10 0.18
CA MET A 197 5.58 8.76 0.74
C MET A 197 6.13 9.89 -0.15
N ALA A 198 5.80 9.90 -1.44
CA ALA A 198 6.13 11.00 -2.36
C ALA A 198 5.06 12.10 -2.42
N SER A 199 3.96 11.99 -1.65
CA SER A 199 2.86 12.95 -1.66
C SER A 199 2.88 13.89 -0.46
N SER A 200 2.86 15.20 -0.69
CA SER A 200 2.73 16.18 0.39
C SER A 200 1.37 16.16 1.10
N LEU A 201 0.33 15.56 0.47
CA LEU A 201 -1.02 15.48 1.05
C LEU A 201 -1.11 14.47 2.20
N SER A 202 -0.15 13.58 2.32
CA SER A 202 -0.06 12.59 3.41
C SER A 202 0.94 12.98 4.51
N ASN A 203 1.62 14.15 4.38
CA ASN A 203 2.61 14.62 5.34
C ASN A 203 2.03 14.72 6.77
N GLY A 204 2.74 14.12 7.72
CA GLY A 204 2.38 14.17 9.14
C GLY A 204 1.23 13.25 9.55
N LEU A 205 0.66 12.48 8.63
CA LEU A 205 -0.40 11.51 8.94
C LEU A 205 0.12 10.18 9.46
N TYR A 206 1.39 9.89 9.23
CA TYR A 206 2.09 8.71 9.73
C TYR A 206 3.56 9.03 10.01
N ARG A 207 4.20 8.18 10.78
CA ARG A 207 5.61 8.28 11.16
C ARG A 207 6.45 7.14 10.64
N ARG A 208 5.83 5.99 10.32
CA ARG A 208 6.51 4.78 9.87
C ARG A 208 5.72 4.08 8.78
N VAL A 209 6.45 3.32 7.99
CA VAL A 209 5.92 2.54 6.88
C VAL A 209 6.44 1.11 6.97
N ILE A 210 5.54 0.12 6.76
CA ILE A 210 5.92 -1.28 6.54
C ILE A 210 5.32 -1.71 5.20
N GLY A 211 6.19 -2.01 4.22
CA GLY A 211 5.79 -2.50 2.91
C GLY A 211 6.09 -3.99 2.76
N GLU A 212 5.08 -4.76 2.39
CA GLU A 212 5.17 -6.19 2.13
C GLU A 212 4.93 -6.44 0.65
N SER A 213 5.96 -6.89 -0.07
CA SER A 213 5.86 -7.31 -1.49
C SER A 213 5.25 -6.26 -2.44
N GLY A 214 5.74 -5.00 -2.35
CA GLY A 214 5.28 -3.92 -3.20
C GLY A 214 6.20 -2.71 -3.14
N PRO A 215 7.17 -2.57 -4.08
CA PRO A 215 8.09 -1.43 -4.13
C PRO A 215 7.42 -0.15 -4.65
N VAL A 216 8.12 0.98 -4.52
CA VAL A 216 7.75 2.20 -5.22
C VAL A 216 7.75 1.97 -6.74
N VAL A 217 6.77 2.56 -7.41
CA VAL A 217 6.60 2.44 -8.86
C VAL A 217 6.72 3.80 -9.55
N ASP A 218 6.86 3.77 -10.87
CA ASP A 218 6.82 4.93 -11.75
C ASP A 218 5.48 4.93 -12.52
N PRO A 219 4.42 5.58 -11.99
CA PRO A 219 3.13 5.61 -12.65
C PRO A 219 3.16 6.46 -13.92
N PRO A 220 2.29 6.18 -14.91
CA PRO A 220 2.18 6.99 -16.13
C PRO A 220 1.67 8.41 -15.80
N PRO A 221 1.94 9.40 -16.67
CA PRO A 221 1.38 10.73 -16.53
C PRO A 221 -0.14 10.74 -16.70
N LEU A 222 -0.83 11.73 -16.10
CA LEU A 222 -2.28 11.91 -16.18
C LEU A 222 -2.82 11.84 -17.62
N SER A 223 -2.13 12.44 -18.57
CA SER A 223 -2.56 12.42 -19.98
C SER A 223 -2.63 11.02 -20.59
N GLU A 224 -1.81 10.08 -20.11
CA GLU A 224 -1.90 8.68 -20.53
C GLU A 224 -3.05 7.97 -19.81
N ALA A 225 -3.25 8.23 -18.52
CA ALA A 225 -4.37 7.69 -17.77
C ALA A 225 -5.72 8.17 -18.35
N GLU A 226 -5.83 9.44 -18.74
CA GLU A 226 -7.01 9.99 -19.41
C GLU A 226 -7.28 9.29 -20.76
N ARG A 227 -6.27 9.04 -21.58
CA ARG A 227 -6.44 8.29 -22.85
C ARG A 227 -6.99 6.87 -22.61
N LYS A 228 -6.58 6.20 -21.53
CA LYS A 228 -7.13 4.89 -21.14
C LYS A 228 -8.60 5.00 -20.72
N GLY A 229 -8.96 6.04 -20.00
CA GLY A 229 -10.35 6.33 -19.65
C GLY A 229 -11.22 6.66 -20.86
N GLU A 230 -10.73 7.46 -21.80
CA GLU A 230 -11.42 7.74 -23.07
C GLU A 230 -11.64 6.46 -23.90
N ALA A 231 -10.66 5.54 -23.91
CA ALA A 231 -10.82 4.24 -24.55
C ALA A 231 -11.91 3.39 -23.89
N LEU A 232 -12.05 3.44 -22.56
CA LEU A 232 -13.15 2.80 -21.84
C LEU A 232 -14.50 3.45 -22.18
N ALA A 233 -14.60 4.77 -22.20
CA ALA A 233 -15.82 5.49 -22.58
C ALA A 233 -16.24 5.14 -24.03
N ALA A 234 -15.30 5.07 -24.96
CA ALA A 234 -15.55 4.63 -26.33
C ALA A 234 -16.06 3.19 -26.42
N LYS A 235 -15.51 2.27 -25.62
CA LYS A 235 -15.98 0.87 -25.51
C LYS A 235 -17.42 0.78 -25.02
N LEU A 236 -17.84 1.74 -24.19
CA LEU A 236 -19.23 1.88 -23.71
C LEU A 236 -20.13 2.64 -24.71
N ASN A 237 -19.64 2.97 -25.92
CA ASN A 237 -20.35 3.78 -26.92
C ASN A 237 -20.74 5.18 -26.42
N MET A 238 -19.93 5.78 -25.54
CA MET A 238 -20.18 7.08 -24.92
C MET A 238 -19.30 8.19 -25.54
N SER A 239 -19.36 8.36 -26.84
CA SER A 239 -18.53 9.33 -27.57
C SER A 239 -19.20 10.70 -27.79
N SER A 240 -20.44 10.90 -27.33
CA SER A 240 -21.20 12.15 -27.54
C SER A 240 -22.13 12.49 -26.38
N GLY A 241 -22.32 13.76 -26.13
CA GLY A 241 -23.11 14.29 -25.02
C GLY A 241 -22.32 14.28 -23.70
N SER A 242 -22.98 14.35 -22.55
CA SER A 242 -22.31 14.25 -21.24
C SER A 242 -21.88 12.80 -20.99
N VAL A 243 -20.59 12.50 -21.20
CA VAL A 243 -20.01 11.18 -20.94
C VAL A 243 -20.18 10.82 -19.48
N LEU A 244 -19.90 11.76 -18.56
CA LEU A 244 -19.97 11.53 -17.12
C LEU A 244 -21.38 11.22 -16.62
N ASP A 245 -22.42 11.95 -17.09
CA ASP A 245 -23.79 11.68 -16.68
C ASP A 245 -24.22 10.27 -17.08
N LYS A 246 -23.82 9.84 -18.29
CA LYS A 246 -24.11 8.49 -18.78
C LYS A 246 -23.36 7.44 -17.96
N MET A 247 -22.08 7.65 -17.66
CA MET A 247 -21.29 6.72 -16.86
C MET A 247 -21.81 6.63 -15.41
N ARG A 248 -22.21 7.76 -14.80
CA ARG A 248 -22.81 7.80 -13.47
C ARG A 248 -24.19 7.14 -13.40
N ALA A 249 -24.87 6.97 -14.53
CA ALA A 249 -26.15 6.27 -14.64
C ALA A 249 -26.03 4.76 -14.82
N LEU A 250 -24.82 4.25 -15.12
CA LEU A 250 -24.59 2.81 -15.23
C LEU A 250 -24.58 2.16 -13.83
N SER A 251 -24.97 0.90 -13.78
CA SER A 251 -24.74 0.06 -12.61
C SER A 251 -23.25 -0.24 -12.42
N SER A 252 -22.86 -0.54 -11.18
CA SER A 252 -21.49 -0.96 -10.87
C SER A 252 -21.08 -2.17 -11.71
N ASP A 253 -21.96 -3.17 -11.89
CA ASP A 253 -21.70 -4.36 -12.70
C ASP A 253 -21.40 -4.03 -14.18
N GLU A 254 -22.12 -3.06 -14.76
CA GLU A 254 -21.90 -2.62 -16.14
C GLU A 254 -20.55 -1.93 -16.31
N LEU A 255 -20.18 -1.06 -15.35
CA LEU A 255 -18.89 -0.37 -15.33
C LEU A 255 -17.73 -1.36 -15.17
N GLU A 256 -17.83 -2.29 -14.22
CA GLU A 256 -16.81 -3.32 -13.97
C GLU A 256 -16.61 -4.24 -15.17
N LYS A 257 -17.72 -4.70 -15.76
CA LYS A 257 -17.66 -5.54 -16.97
C LYS A 257 -17.00 -4.82 -18.14
N ALA A 258 -17.26 -3.53 -18.31
CA ALA A 258 -16.66 -2.73 -19.37
C ALA A 258 -15.18 -2.47 -19.12
N ALA A 259 -14.81 -2.12 -17.88
CA ALA A 259 -13.42 -1.88 -17.48
C ALA A 259 -12.57 -3.15 -17.64
N GLY A 260 -13.17 -4.32 -17.42
CA GLY A 260 -12.46 -5.60 -17.39
C GLY A 260 -11.70 -5.81 -16.09
N GLN A 261 -11.35 -7.05 -15.81
CA GLN A 261 -10.46 -7.39 -14.69
C GLN A 261 -9.01 -7.23 -15.16
N GLY A 262 -8.26 -6.32 -14.54
CA GLY A 262 -6.85 -6.14 -14.83
C GLY A 262 -6.09 -5.70 -13.59
N LEU A 263 -4.89 -6.24 -13.40
CA LEU A 263 -3.95 -5.76 -12.40
C LEU A 263 -3.58 -4.31 -12.73
N ALA A 264 -3.87 -3.37 -11.85
CA ALA A 264 -3.69 -1.93 -12.07
C ALA A 264 -2.24 -1.52 -12.41
N PHE A 265 -1.30 -2.43 -12.21
CA PHE A 265 0.14 -2.22 -12.46
C PHE A 265 0.66 -2.93 -13.72
N VAL A 266 -0.14 -3.79 -14.36
CA VAL A 266 0.34 -4.64 -15.47
C VAL A 266 -0.65 -4.63 -16.64
N GLY A 267 -0.54 -3.64 -17.51
CA GLY A 267 -1.31 -3.61 -18.76
C GLY A 267 -2.08 -2.32 -19.02
N PRO A 268 -3.01 -2.28 -19.99
CA PRO A 268 -3.74 -1.08 -20.39
C PRO A 268 -4.84 -0.66 -19.38
N THR A 269 -4.72 -1.06 -18.14
CA THR A 269 -5.71 -0.87 -17.09
C THR A 269 -5.63 0.50 -16.43
N LEU A 270 -6.74 0.88 -15.80
CA LEU A 270 -6.84 2.06 -14.94
C LEU A 270 -5.97 1.86 -13.70
N GLY A 271 -5.22 2.86 -13.28
CA GLY A 271 -4.31 2.77 -12.14
C GLY A 271 -3.84 4.14 -11.67
N VAL A 272 -2.92 4.13 -10.72
CA VAL A 272 -2.24 5.33 -10.21
C VAL A 272 -1.62 6.10 -11.36
N ASN A 273 -1.65 7.43 -11.29
CA ASN A 273 -1.02 8.31 -12.29
C ASN A 273 -0.33 9.51 -11.63
N VAL A 274 0.69 10.04 -12.30
CA VAL A 274 1.36 11.29 -11.92
C VAL A 274 0.52 12.45 -12.42
N ASP A 275 -0.21 13.10 -11.52
CA ASP A 275 -1.24 14.10 -11.86
C ASP A 275 -0.80 15.55 -11.66
N GLY A 276 0.37 15.78 -11.06
CA GLY A 276 0.88 17.11 -10.76
C GLY A 276 0.30 17.75 -9.49
N TRP A 277 -0.64 17.09 -8.81
CA TRP A 277 -1.26 17.55 -7.57
C TRP A 277 -1.04 16.58 -6.40
N LEU A 278 -1.52 15.33 -6.51
CA LEU A 278 -1.23 14.29 -5.51
C LEU A 278 0.25 13.89 -5.61
N PHE A 279 0.73 13.73 -6.84
CA PHE A 279 2.12 13.47 -7.17
C PHE A 279 2.64 14.57 -8.10
N PRO A 280 3.40 15.57 -7.58
CA PRO A 280 4.00 16.63 -8.41
C PRO A 280 5.02 16.10 -9.43
N GLU A 281 5.59 14.93 -9.17
CA GLU A 281 6.59 14.23 -9.97
C GLU A 281 6.41 12.71 -9.81
N SER A 282 7.19 11.91 -10.52
CA SER A 282 7.21 10.46 -10.34
C SER A 282 7.62 10.11 -8.91
N PRO A 283 6.86 9.26 -8.19
CA PRO A 283 7.28 8.75 -6.89
C PRO A 283 8.65 8.07 -6.91
N MET A 284 8.96 7.33 -7.99
CA MET A 284 10.27 6.69 -8.15
C MET A 284 11.41 7.72 -8.29
N GLU A 285 11.20 8.81 -9.03
CA GLU A 285 12.16 9.93 -9.10
C GLU A 285 12.34 10.60 -7.73
N ALA A 286 11.25 10.79 -6.97
CA ALA A 286 11.31 11.35 -5.63
C ALA A 286 12.22 10.53 -4.70
N PHE A 287 12.07 9.19 -4.70
CA PHE A 287 12.95 8.31 -3.94
C PHE A 287 14.40 8.33 -4.44
N ALA A 288 14.63 8.23 -5.74
CA ALA A 288 15.98 8.25 -6.32
C ALA A 288 16.74 9.55 -6.03
N GLU A 289 16.05 10.66 -5.80
CA GLU A 289 16.63 11.96 -5.46
C GLU A 289 16.47 12.31 -3.95
N GLY A 290 15.98 11.40 -3.09
CA GLY A 290 15.84 11.59 -1.64
C GLY A 290 14.83 12.67 -1.27
N ARG A 291 13.73 12.81 -2.04
CA ARG A 291 12.68 13.82 -1.81
C ARG A 291 11.40 13.23 -1.23
N GLU A 292 11.36 11.92 -0.99
CA GLU A 292 10.28 11.25 -0.28
C GLU A 292 10.21 11.71 1.18
N GLN A 293 9.12 11.36 1.87
CA GLN A 293 8.97 11.65 3.29
C GLN A 293 10.02 10.90 4.13
N HIS A 294 10.66 11.64 5.04
CA HIS A 294 11.65 11.09 5.98
C HIS A 294 10.94 10.38 7.14
N VAL A 295 10.63 9.11 6.94
CA VAL A 295 9.98 8.21 7.91
C VAL A 295 10.82 6.95 8.10
N ASP A 296 10.62 6.20 9.20
CA ASP A 296 11.25 4.88 9.33
C ASP A 296 10.56 3.89 8.37
N LEU A 297 11.32 3.14 7.58
CA LEU A 297 10.83 2.19 6.58
C LEU A 297 11.25 0.76 6.91
N MET A 298 10.29 -0.17 6.89
CA MET A 298 10.53 -1.60 6.84
C MET A 298 9.95 -2.13 5.53
N LEU A 299 10.75 -2.79 4.69
CA LEU A 299 10.31 -3.25 3.38
C LEU A 299 10.89 -4.63 3.08
N GLY A 300 10.09 -5.51 2.52
CA GLY A 300 10.55 -6.84 2.17
C GLY A 300 9.67 -7.58 1.18
N THR A 301 10.09 -8.81 0.88
CA THR A 301 9.44 -9.66 -0.12
C THR A 301 9.49 -11.12 0.29
N ASN A 302 8.66 -11.93 -0.33
CA ASN A 302 8.71 -13.38 -0.21
C ASN A 302 9.82 -13.96 -1.11
N SER A 303 10.34 -15.13 -0.75
CA SER A 303 11.46 -15.75 -1.49
C SER A 303 11.09 -16.15 -2.91
N GLN A 304 9.86 -16.55 -3.15
CA GLN A 304 9.35 -16.94 -4.46
C GLN A 304 7.94 -16.35 -4.69
N GLU A 305 7.85 -15.01 -4.79
CA GLU A 305 6.57 -14.29 -4.99
C GLU A 305 5.71 -14.90 -6.08
N LEU A 306 6.34 -15.18 -7.21
CA LEU A 306 5.68 -15.62 -8.42
C LEU A 306 6.40 -16.84 -9.03
N GLN A 307 5.63 -17.81 -9.49
CA GLN A 307 6.14 -18.89 -10.33
C GLN A 307 6.34 -18.44 -11.80
N ARG A 308 5.67 -17.37 -12.20
CA ARG A 308 5.76 -16.69 -13.50
C ARG A 308 5.23 -15.26 -13.38
N PRO A 309 5.60 -14.34 -14.30
CA PRO A 309 5.09 -12.97 -14.28
C PRO A 309 3.56 -12.88 -14.27
N PHE A 310 3.01 -11.81 -13.71
CA PHE A 310 1.57 -11.51 -13.77
C PHE A 310 1.06 -11.22 -15.18
N PHE A 311 1.94 -10.74 -16.07
CA PHE A 311 1.55 -10.44 -17.45
C PHE A 311 1.62 -11.70 -18.35
N PRO A 312 0.77 -11.80 -19.39
CA PRO A 312 0.84 -12.88 -20.35
C PRO A 312 2.20 -12.91 -21.05
N MET A 313 2.83 -14.07 -21.07
CA MET A 313 4.08 -14.29 -21.80
C MET A 313 3.77 -14.76 -23.21
N SER A 314 4.35 -14.07 -24.19
CA SER A 314 4.40 -14.51 -25.59
C SER A 314 5.87 -14.66 -25.99
N GLY A 315 6.27 -15.84 -26.45
CA GLY A 315 7.64 -16.11 -26.85
C GLY A 315 8.58 -16.63 -25.73
N ASP A 316 9.87 -16.65 -26.01
CA ASP A 316 10.90 -17.06 -25.05
C ASP A 316 11.08 -15.99 -23.97
N PHE A 317 11.09 -16.39 -22.71
CA PHE A 317 11.31 -15.46 -21.59
C PHE A 317 12.71 -14.84 -21.59
N ARG A 318 13.70 -15.44 -22.25
CA ARG A 318 15.01 -14.82 -22.50
C ARG A 318 14.89 -13.53 -23.32
N GLU A 319 14.01 -13.52 -24.32
CA GLU A 319 13.73 -12.31 -25.11
C GLU A 319 13.06 -11.22 -24.24
N LEU A 320 12.19 -11.63 -23.31
CA LEU A 320 11.56 -10.69 -22.38
C LEU A 320 12.59 -10.09 -21.41
N ILE A 321 13.51 -10.89 -20.88
CA ILE A 321 14.64 -10.42 -20.06
C ILE A 321 15.50 -9.45 -20.87
N ALA A 322 15.89 -9.83 -22.10
CA ALA A 322 16.71 -8.99 -22.96
C ALA A 322 16.03 -7.64 -23.26
N LYS A 323 14.74 -7.67 -23.57
CA LYS A 323 13.94 -6.46 -23.80
C LYS A 323 13.86 -5.58 -22.55
N GLN A 324 13.66 -6.17 -21.37
CA GLN A 324 13.55 -5.45 -20.09
C GLN A 324 14.86 -4.73 -19.74
N TYR A 325 16.00 -5.36 -20.01
CA TYR A 325 17.31 -4.83 -19.65
C TYR A 325 18.01 -4.04 -20.76
N GLY A 326 17.55 -4.12 -22.01
CA GLY A 326 18.08 -3.36 -23.15
C GLY A 326 19.57 -3.57 -23.35
N THR A 327 20.38 -2.52 -23.24
CA THR A 327 21.86 -2.59 -23.38
C THR A 327 22.56 -3.39 -22.29
N LEU A 328 21.85 -3.77 -21.22
CA LEU A 328 22.35 -4.60 -20.12
C LEU A 328 21.94 -6.07 -20.26
N SER A 329 21.31 -6.45 -21.37
CA SER A 329 20.72 -7.78 -21.61
C SER A 329 21.68 -8.94 -21.41
N ASP A 330 22.91 -8.85 -21.96
CA ASP A 330 23.89 -9.92 -21.84
C ASP A 330 24.33 -10.17 -20.40
N ARG A 331 24.48 -9.08 -19.63
CA ARG A 331 24.77 -9.18 -18.18
C ARG A 331 23.60 -9.79 -17.41
N ALA A 332 22.36 -9.40 -17.75
CA ALA A 332 21.16 -9.96 -17.14
C ALA A 332 21.04 -11.46 -17.41
N LEU A 333 21.16 -11.87 -18.68
CA LEU A 333 21.11 -13.28 -19.06
C LEU A 333 22.23 -14.11 -18.38
N ALA A 334 23.43 -13.54 -18.25
CA ALA A 334 24.53 -14.20 -17.55
C ALA A 334 24.23 -14.41 -16.05
N LEU A 335 23.68 -13.38 -15.37
CA LEU A 335 23.34 -13.46 -13.94
C LEU A 335 22.21 -14.47 -13.66
N TYR A 336 21.29 -14.68 -14.59
CA TYR A 336 20.26 -15.71 -14.50
C TYR A 336 20.73 -17.09 -15.05
N GLY A 337 22.00 -17.22 -15.46
CA GLY A 337 22.54 -18.47 -16.01
C GLY A 337 22.00 -18.84 -17.40
N LEU A 338 21.53 -17.87 -18.18
CA LEU A 338 20.83 -18.03 -19.45
C LEU A 338 21.68 -17.70 -20.69
N SER A 339 22.99 -17.53 -20.55
CA SER A 339 23.91 -17.29 -21.70
C SER A 339 24.02 -18.48 -22.65
N GLY A 340 23.69 -19.70 -22.20
CA GLY A 340 23.66 -20.93 -22.99
C GLY A 340 22.27 -21.32 -23.45
N THR A 341 22.14 -22.45 -24.11
CA THR A 341 20.88 -23.01 -24.60
C THR A 341 20.09 -23.77 -23.52
N MET A 342 20.78 -24.28 -22.49
CA MET A 342 20.12 -25.01 -21.39
C MET A 342 19.67 -24.05 -20.29
N GLU A 343 18.58 -24.39 -19.64
CA GLU A 343 18.17 -23.70 -18.42
C GLU A 343 19.00 -24.19 -17.22
N PRO A 344 19.34 -23.29 -16.26
CA PRO A 344 19.99 -23.67 -15.03
C PRO A 344 19.06 -24.55 -14.17
N LYS A 345 19.66 -25.36 -13.29
CA LYS A 345 18.87 -26.07 -12.27
C LYS A 345 18.16 -25.06 -11.36
N PRO A 346 16.97 -25.41 -10.85
CA PRO A 346 16.28 -24.57 -9.87
C PRO A 346 17.19 -24.27 -8.67
N ASP A 347 17.17 -23.03 -8.22
CA ASP A 347 17.84 -22.62 -6.99
C ASP A 347 17.04 -23.15 -5.78
N PRO A 348 17.67 -23.67 -4.73
CA PRO A 348 16.98 -24.21 -3.56
C PRO A 348 16.12 -23.18 -2.81
N GLU A 349 16.51 -21.90 -2.79
CA GLU A 349 15.81 -20.82 -2.08
C GLU A 349 14.87 -20.04 -3.03
N PHE A 350 15.34 -19.76 -4.24
CA PHE A 350 14.64 -18.86 -5.18
C PHE A 350 13.89 -19.58 -6.30
N GLY A 351 13.93 -20.91 -6.35
CA GLY A 351 13.20 -21.73 -7.30
C GLY A 351 13.74 -21.72 -8.73
N PRO A 352 12.88 -22.09 -9.72
CA PRO A 352 13.23 -22.07 -11.13
C PRO A 352 13.60 -20.67 -11.61
N VAL A 353 14.44 -20.55 -12.65
CA VAL A 353 14.95 -19.26 -13.15
C VAL A 353 13.82 -18.29 -13.56
N LEU A 354 12.71 -18.82 -14.11
CA LEU A 354 11.53 -18.00 -14.44
C LEU A 354 10.90 -17.38 -13.19
N ALA A 355 10.77 -18.16 -12.11
CA ALA A 355 10.27 -17.67 -10.82
C ALA A 355 11.23 -16.63 -10.21
N GLN A 356 12.55 -16.87 -10.29
CA GLN A 356 13.56 -15.91 -9.85
C GLN A 356 13.41 -14.58 -10.58
N TRP A 357 13.38 -14.59 -11.92
CA TRP A 357 13.23 -13.38 -12.70
C TRP A 357 11.90 -12.67 -12.46
N ALA A 358 10.80 -13.42 -12.37
CA ALA A 358 9.48 -12.85 -12.09
C ALA A 358 9.45 -12.14 -10.72
N THR A 359 9.99 -12.78 -9.70
CA THR A 359 10.09 -12.23 -8.33
C THR A 359 11.04 -11.03 -8.28
N ASP A 360 12.23 -11.15 -8.85
CA ASP A 360 13.25 -10.09 -8.85
C ASP A 360 12.76 -8.85 -9.59
N SER A 361 12.10 -9.03 -10.75
CA SER A 361 11.70 -7.92 -11.62
C SER A 361 10.43 -7.19 -11.19
N GLN A 362 9.53 -7.86 -10.48
CA GLN A 362 8.23 -7.28 -10.12
C GLN A 362 8.15 -6.84 -8.65
N PHE A 363 9.00 -7.39 -7.79
CA PHE A 363 8.95 -7.11 -6.35
C PHE A 363 10.33 -6.85 -5.75
N ARG A 364 11.21 -7.85 -5.73
CA ARG A 364 12.42 -7.83 -4.89
C ARG A 364 13.39 -6.72 -5.24
N CYS A 365 13.83 -6.62 -6.49
CA CYS A 365 14.85 -5.64 -6.84
C CYS A 365 14.33 -4.20 -6.84
N GLY A 366 13.03 -3.99 -7.07
CA GLY A 366 12.38 -2.70 -6.83
C GLY A 366 12.43 -2.31 -5.35
N SER A 367 12.10 -3.25 -4.44
CA SER A 367 12.18 -3.00 -2.98
C SER A 367 13.61 -2.75 -2.51
N VAL A 368 14.60 -3.46 -3.08
CA VAL A 368 16.03 -3.21 -2.79
C VAL A 368 16.44 -1.82 -3.28
N ALA A 369 16.02 -1.39 -4.47
CA ALA A 369 16.29 -0.06 -5.00
C ALA A 369 15.74 1.04 -4.09
N GLU A 370 14.48 0.91 -3.70
CA GLU A 370 13.80 1.82 -2.77
C GLU A 370 14.55 1.95 -1.44
N LEU A 371 14.92 0.81 -0.84
CA LEU A 371 15.70 0.79 0.41
C LEU A 371 17.07 1.45 0.26
N VAL A 372 17.78 1.23 -0.86
CA VAL A 372 19.07 1.85 -1.16
C VAL A 372 18.92 3.36 -1.24
N TRP A 373 17.94 3.87 -1.97
CA TRP A 373 17.69 5.31 -2.11
C TRP A 373 17.26 5.94 -0.78
N HIS A 374 16.32 5.30 -0.08
CA HIS A 374 15.82 5.78 1.21
C HIS A 374 16.92 5.86 2.28
N ALA A 375 17.79 4.84 2.36
CA ALA A 375 18.92 4.83 3.29
C ALA A 375 20.00 5.83 2.87
N ALA A 376 20.24 6.03 1.56
CA ALA A 376 21.18 7.05 1.06
C ALA A 376 20.73 8.47 1.41
N ALA A 377 19.41 8.70 1.57
CA ALA A 377 18.84 9.94 2.10
C ALA A 377 18.92 10.06 3.64
N HIS A 378 19.72 9.18 4.30
CA HIS A 378 19.93 9.11 5.76
C HIS A 378 18.70 8.75 6.58
N ASN A 379 17.73 8.08 5.99
CA ASN A 379 16.55 7.57 6.67
C ASN A 379 16.81 6.19 7.27
N THR A 380 16.10 5.85 8.35
CA THR A 380 16.16 4.51 8.95
C THR A 380 15.39 3.50 8.07
N ALA A 381 16.05 2.40 7.72
CA ALA A 381 15.45 1.32 6.96
C ALA A 381 15.77 -0.06 7.56
N TYR A 382 14.85 -1.02 7.32
CA TYR A 382 15.01 -2.44 7.62
C TYR A 382 14.52 -3.25 6.43
N GLN A 383 15.25 -4.32 6.09
CA GLN A 383 14.86 -5.23 5.02
C GLN A 383 14.50 -6.61 5.58
N PHE A 384 13.46 -7.25 5.03
CA PHE A 384 13.18 -8.66 5.30
C PHE A 384 13.00 -9.48 4.02
N GLN A 385 13.18 -10.79 4.17
CA GLN A 385 12.68 -11.80 3.24
C GLN A 385 11.84 -12.82 4.03
N PHE A 386 10.70 -13.21 3.50
CA PHE A 386 9.93 -14.31 4.05
C PHE A 386 10.15 -15.56 3.22
N SER A 387 10.81 -16.57 3.82
CA SER A 387 11.23 -17.80 3.13
C SER A 387 10.52 -19.05 3.64
N ARG A 388 9.51 -18.89 4.51
CA ARG A 388 8.75 -20.02 5.03
C ARG A 388 7.79 -20.57 3.97
N ALA A 389 8.13 -21.73 3.40
CA ALA A 389 7.22 -22.48 2.56
C ALA A 389 6.13 -23.19 3.38
N ALA A 390 4.94 -23.28 2.83
CA ALA A 390 3.86 -24.01 3.47
C ALA A 390 4.20 -25.52 3.59
N PRO A 391 3.87 -26.18 4.72
CA PRO A 391 4.14 -27.59 4.89
C PRO A 391 3.53 -28.46 3.78
N GLY A 392 4.36 -29.31 3.16
CA GLY A 392 4.00 -30.19 2.03
C GLY A 392 3.87 -29.47 0.69
N ARG A 393 4.40 -28.23 0.60
CA ARG A 393 4.51 -27.45 -0.64
C ARG A 393 5.86 -26.70 -0.71
N GLU A 394 6.89 -27.32 -0.18
CA GLU A 394 8.23 -26.71 -0.07
C GLU A 394 8.79 -26.33 -1.44
N GLU A 395 8.40 -27.03 -2.49
CA GLU A 395 8.79 -26.75 -3.88
C GLU A 395 8.28 -25.42 -4.43
N LEU A 396 7.23 -24.85 -3.82
CA LEU A 396 6.67 -23.55 -4.21
C LEU A 396 7.35 -22.39 -3.49
N GLY A 397 8.21 -22.66 -2.49
CA GLY A 397 8.77 -21.65 -1.62
C GLY A 397 7.70 -20.88 -0.86
N ALA A 398 7.91 -19.58 -0.67
CA ALA A 398 6.94 -18.65 -0.07
C ALA A 398 6.31 -17.79 -1.19
N PRO A 399 5.09 -18.13 -1.66
CA PRO A 399 4.39 -17.35 -2.69
C PRO A 399 3.86 -16.02 -2.15
N HIS A 400 3.49 -15.14 -3.09
CA HIS A 400 2.92 -13.80 -2.86
C HIS A 400 1.76 -13.82 -1.85
N GLY A 401 1.80 -12.91 -0.88
CA GLY A 401 0.78 -12.72 0.14
C GLY A 401 0.74 -13.82 1.23
N THR A 402 1.66 -14.79 1.20
CA THR A 402 1.67 -15.88 2.19
C THR A 402 2.00 -15.37 3.59
N GLU A 403 2.85 -14.37 3.73
CA GLU A 403 3.30 -13.77 4.99
C GLU A 403 2.18 -13.05 5.75
N VAL A 404 1.17 -12.52 5.06
CA VAL A 404 0.09 -11.71 5.66
C VAL A 404 -0.63 -12.44 6.81
N ALA A 405 -0.95 -13.73 6.61
CA ALA A 405 -1.59 -14.52 7.66
C ALA A 405 -0.70 -14.71 8.90
N TYR A 406 0.63 -14.66 8.73
CA TYR A 406 1.59 -14.70 9.85
C TYR A 406 1.63 -13.37 10.59
N VAL A 407 1.65 -12.25 9.86
CA VAL A 407 1.59 -10.90 10.44
C VAL A 407 0.31 -10.70 11.26
N PHE A 408 -0.84 -11.11 10.72
CA PHE A 408 -2.12 -10.98 11.42
C PHE A 408 -2.40 -12.08 12.45
N GLY A 409 -1.60 -13.17 12.49
CA GLY A 409 -1.83 -14.30 13.38
C GLY A 409 -3.10 -15.10 13.05
N THR A 410 -3.58 -15.04 11.82
CA THR A 410 -4.83 -15.66 11.34
C THR A 410 -4.59 -17.02 10.69
N LEU A 411 -3.54 -17.71 11.09
CA LEU A 411 -3.13 -19.00 10.55
C LEU A 411 -4.21 -20.07 10.70
N GLY A 412 -4.64 -20.63 9.57
CA GLY A 412 -5.64 -21.70 9.54
C GLY A 412 -5.08 -23.06 10.03
N PRO A 413 -5.77 -23.79 10.89
CA PRO A 413 -5.26 -25.03 11.52
C PRO A 413 -5.00 -26.18 10.56
N ARG A 414 -5.56 -26.13 9.34
CA ARG A 414 -5.39 -27.18 8.32
C ARG A 414 -4.12 -27.04 7.48
N ARG A 415 -3.52 -25.85 7.45
CA ARG A 415 -2.39 -25.51 6.57
C ARG A 415 -1.13 -25.11 7.31
N HIS A 416 -1.19 -24.91 8.63
CA HIS A 416 -0.12 -24.38 9.45
C HIS A 416 0.11 -25.26 10.68
N ASN A 417 1.38 -25.42 11.03
CA ASN A 417 1.82 -26.27 12.15
C ASN A 417 2.35 -25.41 13.33
N ALA A 418 3.01 -26.05 14.31
CA ALA A 418 3.55 -25.37 15.47
C ALA A 418 4.68 -24.38 15.13
N THR A 419 5.51 -24.73 14.13
CA THR A 419 6.58 -23.84 13.63
C THR A 419 5.97 -22.57 13.01
N ASP A 420 4.91 -22.70 12.22
CA ASP A 420 4.22 -21.54 11.61
C ASP A 420 3.68 -20.60 12.69
N LYS A 421 3.11 -21.14 13.76
CA LYS A 421 2.62 -20.33 14.89
C LYS A 421 3.75 -19.59 15.61
N MET A 422 4.90 -20.23 15.78
CA MET A 422 6.09 -19.60 16.39
C MET A 422 6.58 -18.44 15.51
N ILE A 423 6.77 -18.68 14.21
CA ILE A 423 7.19 -17.63 13.24
C ILE A 423 6.17 -16.48 13.22
N SER A 424 4.88 -16.79 13.24
CA SER A 424 3.82 -15.77 13.30
C SER A 424 3.92 -14.91 14.57
N MET A 425 4.17 -15.48 15.73
CA MET A 425 4.36 -14.72 16.98
C MET A 425 5.58 -13.81 16.88
N GLU A 426 6.72 -14.32 16.37
CA GLU A 426 7.94 -13.53 16.19
C GLU A 426 7.73 -12.38 15.19
N MET A 427 7.02 -12.63 14.08
CA MET A 427 6.68 -11.58 13.11
C MET A 427 5.79 -10.50 13.75
N GLN A 428 4.74 -10.89 14.47
CA GLN A 428 3.88 -9.92 15.17
C GLN A 428 4.67 -9.09 16.17
N ASP A 429 5.62 -9.68 16.89
CA ASP A 429 6.50 -8.96 17.82
C ASP A 429 7.40 -7.97 17.07
N TYR A 430 8.07 -8.37 15.97
CA TYR A 430 8.90 -7.46 15.16
C TYR A 430 8.08 -6.29 14.59
N TRP A 431 6.94 -6.56 13.96
CA TRP A 431 6.06 -5.54 13.36
C TRP A 431 5.55 -4.55 14.40
N THR A 432 5.09 -5.07 15.55
CA THR A 432 4.57 -4.20 16.63
C THR A 432 5.67 -3.47 17.39
N ASN A 433 6.87 -4.03 17.56
CA ASN A 433 8.02 -3.32 18.12
C ASN A 433 8.42 -2.14 17.20
N PHE A 434 8.54 -2.40 15.90
CA PHE A 434 8.82 -1.34 14.93
C PHE A 434 7.73 -0.25 14.96
N ALA A 435 6.46 -0.63 14.98
CA ALA A 435 5.35 0.33 15.08
C ALA A 435 5.40 1.17 16.36
N LYS A 436 5.85 0.61 17.48
CA LYS A 436 5.97 1.33 18.77
C LYS A 436 7.17 2.25 18.82
N THR A 437 8.32 1.85 18.28
CA THR A 437 9.60 2.48 18.58
C THR A 437 10.42 2.92 17.35
N GLY A 438 10.16 2.37 16.16
CA GLY A 438 11.01 2.48 14.97
C GLY A 438 12.15 1.45 14.93
N ASP A 439 12.25 0.60 15.96
CA ASP A 439 13.20 -0.51 16.04
C ASP A 439 12.42 -1.82 16.17
N PRO A 440 12.55 -2.78 15.22
CA PRO A 440 11.86 -4.06 15.31
C PRO A 440 12.38 -4.95 16.43
N ASN A 441 13.57 -4.67 16.93
CA ASN A 441 14.23 -5.48 17.95
C ASN A 441 13.56 -5.36 19.33
N GLY A 442 13.60 -6.43 20.11
CA GLY A 442 13.10 -6.42 21.48
C GLY A 442 12.95 -7.82 22.09
N GLY A 443 12.87 -7.89 23.39
CA GLY A 443 12.71 -9.15 24.11
C GLY A 443 13.83 -10.15 23.82
N THR A 444 13.46 -11.37 23.44
CA THR A 444 14.37 -12.47 23.11
C THR A 444 14.47 -12.70 21.61
N LEU A 445 13.92 -11.81 20.78
CA LEU A 445 13.98 -11.95 19.32
C LEU A 445 15.44 -11.93 18.81
N PRO A 446 15.78 -12.73 17.81
CA PRO A 446 17.04 -12.58 17.08
C PRO A 446 17.21 -11.15 16.57
N LYS A 447 18.45 -10.64 16.60
CA LYS A 447 18.71 -9.27 16.22
C LYS A 447 18.47 -9.07 14.71
N TRP A 448 17.63 -8.12 14.38
CA TRP A 448 17.41 -7.61 13.03
C TRP A 448 18.33 -6.41 12.81
N PRO A 449 19.34 -6.49 11.92
CA PRO A 449 20.22 -5.35 11.63
C PRO A 449 19.46 -4.27 10.86
N LYS A 450 19.86 -3.01 11.03
CA LYS A 450 19.42 -1.94 10.14
C LYS A 450 19.96 -2.19 8.73
N PHE A 451 19.16 -1.83 7.74
CA PHE A 451 19.62 -1.88 6.35
C PHE A 451 20.77 -0.89 6.13
N ASP A 452 21.87 -1.38 5.61
CA ASP A 452 23.01 -0.58 5.16
C ASP A 452 23.11 -0.72 3.63
N PRO A 453 23.23 0.38 2.87
CA PRO A 453 23.28 0.31 1.40
C PRO A 453 24.48 -0.48 0.86
N GLU A 454 25.58 -0.56 1.64
CA GLU A 454 26.79 -1.28 1.24
C GLU A 454 26.69 -2.79 1.52
N THR A 455 26.30 -3.20 2.72
CA THR A 455 26.18 -4.61 3.12
C THR A 455 24.84 -5.21 2.70
N ARG A 456 23.76 -4.40 2.67
CA ARG A 456 22.38 -4.79 2.39
C ARG A 456 21.90 -5.86 3.35
N ASP A 457 22.02 -5.53 4.64
CA ASP A 457 21.58 -6.38 5.73
C ASP A 457 20.08 -6.62 5.67
N TYR A 458 19.65 -7.86 5.91
CA TYR A 458 18.24 -8.22 5.98
C TYR A 458 17.98 -9.33 6.98
N LEU A 459 16.75 -9.47 7.42
CA LEU A 459 16.28 -10.60 8.20
C LEU A 459 15.52 -11.57 7.30
N ASP A 460 15.97 -12.83 7.27
CA ASP A 460 15.29 -13.91 6.58
C ASP A 460 14.42 -14.70 7.57
N LEU A 461 13.11 -14.67 7.35
CA LEU A 461 12.10 -15.35 8.17
C LEU A 461 11.91 -16.78 7.63
N THR A 462 12.73 -17.70 8.13
CA THR A 462 12.87 -19.06 7.62
C THR A 462 12.09 -20.10 8.43
N SER A 463 12.06 -21.34 7.95
CA SER A 463 11.55 -22.50 8.71
C SER A 463 12.32 -22.79 10.01
N ALA A 464 13.54 -22.30 10.13
CA ALA A 464 14.37 -22.42 11.34
C ALA A 464 14.25 -21.20 12.28
N GLY A 465 13.39 -20.23 11.94
CA GLY A 465 13.25 -18.94 12.61
C GLY A 465 13.96 -17.81 11.87
N PRO A 466 13.99 -16.60 12.46
CA PRO A 466 14.63 -15.42 11.87
C PRO A 466 16.15 -15.54 11.84
N ILE A 467 16.76 -15.25 10.69
CA ILE A 467 18.23 -15.32 10.48
C ILE A 467 18.68 -14.01 9.80
N ALA A 468 19.61 -13.30 10.42
CA ALA A 468 20.25 -12.14 9.81
C ALA A 468 21.20 -12.57 8.68
N LYS A 469 21.06 -11.95 7.52
CA LYS A 469 21.85 -12.20 6.31
C LYS A 469 22.22 -10.88 5.64
N GLU A 470 23.06 -10.94 4.60
CA GLU A 470 23.52 -9.80 3.81
C GLU A 470 23.34 -10.04 2.31
N GLY A 471 23.17 -8.97 1.54
CA GLY A 471 23.30 -8.96 0.10
C GLY A 471 22.25 -9.76 -0.67
N LEU A 472 20.97 -9.69 -0.26
CA LEU A 472 19.86 -10.38 -0.93
C LEU A 472 19.87 -10.14 -2.45
N ARG A 473 20.15 -11.19 -3.23
CA ARG A 473 20.22 -11.16 -4.71
C ARG A 473 21.07 -10.01 -5.27
N ARG A 474 22.16 -9.65 -4.58
CA ARG A 474 22.93 -8.43 -4.78
C ARG A 474 23.24 -8.14 -6.25
N GLN A 475 23.89 -9.05 -6.96
CA GLN A 475 24.35 -8.82 -8.33
C GLN A 475 23.18 -8.55 -9.30
N VAL A 476 22.07 -9.26 -9.14
CA VAL A 476 20.87 -9.09 -9.96
C VAL A 476 20.21 -7.76 -9.67
N CYS A 477 20.06 -7.42 -8.36
CA CYS A 477 19.43 -6.16 -7.97
C CYS A 477 20.32 -4.95 -8.23
N ASP A 478 21.66 -5.06 -8.19
CA ASP A 478 22.56 -4.00 -8.65
C ASP A 478 22.36 -3.69 -10.14
N LEU A 479 22.23 -4.73 -10.96
CA LEU A 479 21.96 -4.55 -12.39
C LEU A 479 20.58 -3.92 -12.64
N TYR A 480 19.60 -4.28 -11.81
CA TYR A 480 18.25 -3.70 -11.88
C TYR A 480 18.26 -2.21 -11.49
N ILE A 481 18.99 -1.85 -10.42
CA ILE A 481 19.17 -0.44 -10.00
C ILE A 481 19.87 0.35 -11.11
N GLU A 482 20.98 -0.17 -11.65
CA GLU A 482 21.70 0.46 -12.78
C GLU A 482 20.76 0.73 -13.97
N LYS A 483 19.86 -0.21 -14.25
CA LYS A 483 18.83 -0.02 -15.29
C LYS A 483 17.89 1.13 -14.94
N LEU A 484 17.36 1.18 -13.71
CA LEU A 484 16.44 2.24 -13.26
C LEU A 484 17.13 3.62 -13.30
N GLU A 485 18.34 3.73 -12.80
CA GLU A 485 19.10 4.98 -12.80
C GLU A 485 19.35 5.51 -14.21
N ARG A 486 19.61 4.61 -15.18
CA ARG A 486 19.72 5.00 -16.59
C ARG A 486 18.39 5.51 -17.18
N GLN A 487 17.26 4.99 -16.71
CA GLN A 487 15.93 5.43 -17.15
C GLN A 487 15.53 6.78 -16.53
N LEU A 488 15.88 7.01 -15.26
CA LEU A 488 15.61 8.25 -14.53
C LEU A 488 16.58 9.39 -14.90
N SER A 489 17.79 9.05 -15.40
CA SER A 489 18.74 10.07 -15.85
C SER A 489 18.26 10.72 -17.15
N PRO A 490 18.14 12.06 -17.24
CA PRO A 490 17.77 12.71 -18.49
C PRO A 490 18.78 12.36 -19.58
N SER A 491 18.30 11.93 -20.75
CA SER A 491 19.15 11.71 -21.93
C SER A 491 20.00 12.97 -22.19
N PRO A 492 21.33 12.87 -22.42
CA PRO A 492 22.15 14.03 -22.72
C PRO A 492 21.66 14.66 -24.03
N GLY A 493 20.92 15.76 -23.93
CA GLY A 493 20.39 16.50 -25.09
C GLY A 493 19.07 17.26 -24.87
N ILE A 494 18.35 17.05 -23.79
CA ILE A 494 17.17 17.84 -23.46
C ILE A 494 17.58 18.86 -22.38
N ALA A 495 17.66 20.14 -22.76
CA ALA A 495 17.91 21.24 -21.83
C ALA A 495 16.84 21.22 -20.72
N GLN A 496 17.28 21.09 -19.47
CA GLN A 496 16.42 21.15 -18.30
C GLN A 496 15.64 22.47 -18.30
N LEU A 497 14.32 22.39 -18.32
CA LEU A 497 13.48 23.51 -17.90
C LEU A 497 13.83 23.83 -16.43
N PRO A 498 13.95 25.11 -16.05
CA PRO A 498 14.34 25.45 -14.68
C PRO A 498 13.36 24.85 -13.69
N LYS A 499 13.85 23.96 -12.81
CA LYS A 499 13.08 23.35 -11.72
C LYS A 499 12.50 24.48 -10.86
N LYS A 500 11.18 24.54 -10.70
CA LYS A 500 10.54 25.48 -9.77
C LYS A 500 11.02 25.19 -8.36
N ALA A 501 11.48 26.24 -7.66
CA ALA A 501 11.88 26.15 -6.26
C ALA A 501 10.74 25.60 -5.38
N PRO A 502 11.04 24.84 -4.31
CA PRO A 502 10.02 24.30 -3.42
C PRO A 502 9.17 25.40 -2.82
N PHE A 503 7.87 25.19 -2.77
CA PHE A 503 6.90 26.12 -2.21
C PHE A 503 7.07 26.17 -0.69
N VAL A 504 7.71 27.22 -0.19
CA VAL A 504 7.79 27.50 1.25
C VAL A 504 6.45 28.06 1.68
N ALA A 505 5.67 27.31 2.45
CA ALA A 505 4.45 27.81 3.06
C ALA A 505 4.79 28.91 4.08
N THR A 506 4.57 30.17 3.72
CA THR A 506 4.65 31.28 4.65
C THR A 506 3.45 31.25 5.58
N GLY A 507 3.66 30.79 6.82
CA GLY A 507 2.67 30.86 7.87
C GLY A 507 2.37 32.33 8.22
N SER A 508 1.20 32.81 7.86
CA SER A 508 0.69 34.11 8.31
C SER A 508 0.04 33.97 9.68
N SER A 509 0.82 34.16 10.74
CA SER A 509 0.25 34.45 12.06
C SER A 509 -0.19 35.93 12.10
N GLN A 510 -1.46 36.19 11.87
CA GLN A 510 -2.05 37.48 12.24
C GLN A 510 -2.58 37.39 13.67
N SER A 511 -1.77 37.90 14.61
CA SER A 511 -2.24 38.25 15.95
C SER A 511 -3.01 39.57 15.87
N GLY A 512 -4.35 39.50 15.86
CA GLY A 512 -5.20 40.68 15.99
C GLY A 512 -5.16 41.24 17.39
N LYS A 513 -4.47 42.39 17.60
CA LYS A 513 -4.67 43.22 18.78
C LYS A 513 -5.94 44.04 18.64
N ALA A 514 -6.91 43.74 19.50
CA ALA A 514 -8.10 44.56 19.68
C ALA A 514 -7.73 45.92 20.28
N GLN A 515 -7.92 47.01 19.54
CA GLN A 515 -7.94 48.38 20.07
C GLN A 515 -9.31 48.71 20.65
N LYS A 516 -9.34 49.10 21.93
CA LYS A 516 -10.54 49.68 22.59
C LYS A 516 -10.77 51.09 22.08
N PRO A 517 -12.03 51.56 21.87
CA PRO A 517 -12.29 52.94 21.55
C PRO A 517 -12.29 53.79 22.81
N ASN A 518 -11.51 54.88 22.75
CA ASN A 518 -11.57 56.00 23.73
C ASN A 518 -12.84 56.80 23.50
N ARG A 519 -13.63 57.00 24.57
CA ARG A 519 -14.61 58.06 24.68
C ARG A 519 -13.88 59.38 25.08
N ASN A 520 -14.05 60.37 24.27
CA ASN A 520 -14.45 61.73 24.69
C ASN A 520 -15.09 62.42 23.51
#